data_d4e68ca59cebb7a91961b811fddfe25c
#
_entry.id   d4e68ca59cebb7a91961b811fddfe25c
#
_cell.length_a   1.000
_cell.length_b   1.000
_cell.length_c   1.000
_cell.angle_alpha   90.00
_cell.angle_beta   90.00
_cell.angle_gamma   90.00
#
_symmetry.space_group_name_H-M   'P 1'
#
loop_
_entity.id
_entity.type
_entity.pdbx_description
1 polymer ?
#
loop_
_entity_poly.entity_id
_entity_poly.type
_entity_poly.pdbx_seq_one_letter_code
_entity_poly.pdbx_strand_id
1 'polypeptide(L)'
;MGKHNHAHIEASGVPLAQAARDALEKAGEAWTDMRAQIFDAVAEIGKPASAYEIADIVSQKRGRRVAPNSVYRILDLFVANNLVRRVESANAFVANSHPGCLHDCIFLICDQCGAAVHVDNDRLSDEVRAAAEATGFAAERPVIEVRGKCAECQ
;
A
#
# COMPACT_ATOMS: atom_id res chain seq x y z
N MET A 1 -7.74 -10.96 -27.45
CA MET A 1 -8.26 -9.76 -26.76
C MET A 1 -9.03 -10.22 -25.53
N GLY A 2 -8.35 -10.44 -24.42
CA GLY A 2 -8.95 -10.78 -23.14
C GLY A 2 -9.32 -9.52 -22.39
N LYS A 3 -10.61 -9.21 -22.32
CA LYS A 3 -11.12 -8.24 -21.34
C LYS A 3 -11.05 -8.89 -19.97
N HIS A 4 -9.96 -8.68 -19.24
CA HIS A 4 -9.91 -8.97 -17.82
C HIS A 4 -10.66 -7.86 -17.09
N ASN A 5 -11.98 -7.99 -17.08
CA ASN A 5 -12.84 -7.18 -16.22
C ASN A 5 -12.80 -7.86 -14.84
N HIS A 6 -11.72 -7.64 -14.10
CA HIS A 6 -11.67 -8.05 -12.70
C HIS A 6 -12.54 -7.08 -11.91
N ALA A 7 -13.72 -7.55 -11.50
CA ALA A 7 -14.49 -6.88 -10.47
C ALA A 7 -13.67 -6.98 -9.18
N HIS A 8 -12.90 -5.95 -8.87
CA HIS A 8 -12.12 -5.85 -7.65
C HIS A 8 -13.08 -5.62 -6.49
N ILE A 9 -13.27 -6.65 -5.66
CA ILE A 9 -13.96 -6.51 -4.38
C ILE A 9 -12.92 -5.96 -3.41
N GLU A 10 -13.05 -4.70 -3.04
CA GLU A 10 -12.23 -4.11 -2.00
C GLU A 10 -12.49 -4.82 -0.67
N ALA A 11 -11.47 -5.45 -0.13
CA ALA A 11 -11.52 -6.04 1.20
C ALA A 11 -11.24 -4.95 2.25
N SER A 12 -11.98 -4.96 3.34
CA SER A 12 -11.78 -4.05 4.47
C SER A 12 -11.97 -4.79 5.80
N GLY A 13 -11.39 -4.26 6.86
CA GLY A 13 -11.54 -4.82 8.20
C GLY A 13 -10.97 -6.24 8.36
N VAL A 14 -11.73 -7.12 9.03
CA VAL A 14 -11.30 -8.49 9.32
C VAL A 14 -11.00 -9.32 8.06
N PRO A 15 -11.80 -9.26 6.98
CA PRO A 15 -11.46 -9.92 5.71
C PRO A 15 -10.14 -9.45 5.11
N LEU A 16 -9.81 -8.17 5.23
CA LEU A 16 -8.53 -7.63 4.73
C LEU A 16 -7.35 -8.17 5.54
N ALA A 17 -7.45 -8.17 6.87
CA ALA A 17 -6.41 -8.72 7.74
C ALA A 17 -6.18 -10.21 7.49
N GLN A 18 -7.24 -10.98 7.27
CA GLN A 18 -7.14 -12.38 6.93
C GLN A 18 -6.48 -12.61 5.56
N ALA A 19 -6.87 -11.84 4.55
CA ALA A 19 -6.27 -11.91 3.21
C ALA A 19 -4.77 -11.55 3.25
N ALA A 20 -4.39 -10.55 4.04
CA ALA A 20 -3.00 -10.16 4.24
C ALA A 20 -2.20 -11.27 4.95
N ARG A 21 -2.77 -11.86 5.99
CA ARG A 21 -2.18 -13.01 6.68
C ARG A 21 -1.93 -14.18 5.73
N ASP A 22 -2.95 -14.58 5.00
CA ASP A 22 -2.86 -15.71 4.06
C ASP A 22 -1.81 -15.46 2.98
N ALA A 23 -1.72 -14.24 2.46
CA ALA A 23 -0.71 -13.86 1.47
C ALA A 23 0.72 -13.91 2.05
N LEU A 24 0.91 -13.45 3.28
CA LEU A 24 2.21 -13.47 3.95
C LEU A 24 2.66 -14.89 4.28
N GLU A 25 1.76 -15.71 4.84
CA GLU A 25 2.04 -17.11 5.17
C GLU A 25 2.32 -17.94 3.91
N LYS A 26 1.62 -17.68 2.81
CA LYS A 26 1.90 -18.30 1.50
C LYS A 26 3.29 -17.93 0.95
N ALA A 27 3.80 -16.76 1.30
CA ALA A 27 5.17 -16.34 0.96
C ALA A 27 6.24 -16.95 1.88
N GLY A 28 5.85 -17.78 2.84
CA GLY A 28 6.77 -18.44 3.79
C GLY A 28 7.12 -17.60 5.01
N GLU A 29 6.41 -16.50 5.24
CA GLU A 29 6.64 -15.58 6.34
C GLU A 29 5.62 -15.78 7.46
N ALA A 30 6.08 -15.74 8.73
CA ALA A 30 5.20 -15.91 9.87
C ALA A 30 4.32 -14.68 10.12
N TRP A 31 3.04 -14.89 10.43
CA TRP A 31 2.13 -13.85 10.89
C TRP A 31 2.21 -13.73 12.41
N THR A 32 3.10 -12.85 12.90
CA THR A 32 3.31 -12.63 14.33
C THR A 32 2.36 -11.56 14.89
N ASP A 33 2.16 -11.52 16.22
CA ASP A 33 1.34 -10.50 16.87
C ASP A 33 1.79 -9.07 16.55
N MET A 34 3.10 -8.84 16.46
CA MET A 34 3.62 -7.52 16.08
C MET A 34 3.26 -7.17 14.64
N ARG A 35 3.39 -8.11 13.72
CA ARG A 35 3.01 -7.93 12.31
C ARG A 35 1.50 -7.67 12.19
N ALA A 36 0.68 -8.43 12.89
CA ALA A 36 -0.77 -8.21 12.93
C ALA A 36 -1.11 -6.80 13.40
N GLN A 37 -0.56 -6.35 14.51
CA GLN A 37 -0.87 -5.04 15.07
C GLN A 37 -0.39 -3.88 14.18
N ILE A 38 0.75 -4.02 13.51
CA ILE A 38 1.23 -3.02 12.55
C ILE A 38 0.31 -2.99 11.33
N PHE A 39 -0.08 -4.14 10.80
CA PHE A 39 -1.00 -4.20 9.67
C PHE A 39 -2.37 -3.58 10.02
N ASP A 40 -2.93 -3.93 11.17
CA ASP A 40 -4.20 -3.38 11.66
C ASP A 40 -4.12 -1.86 11.81
N ALA A 41 -3.01 -1.34 12.34
CA ALA A 41 -2.82 0.11 12.48
C ALA A 41 -2.81 0.81 11.10
N VAL A 42 -2.11 0.26 10.12
CA VAL A 42 -2.10 0.81 8.74
C VAL A 42 -3.49 0.77 8.13
N ALA A 43 -4.20 -0.34 8.28
CA ALA A 43 -5.54 -0.51 7.73
C ALA A 43 -6.57 0.42 8.38
N GLU A 44 -6.51 0.59 9.71
CA GLU A 44 -7.42 1.48 10.45
C GLU A 44 -7.23 2.96 10.11
N ILE A 45 -6.00 3.40 9.85
CA ILE A 45 -5.72 4.79 9.47
C ILE A 45 -6.41 5.12 8.13
N GLY A 46 -6.47 4.19 7.19
CA GLY A 46 -7.20 4.34 5.92
C GLY A 46 -6.66 5.41 4.97
N LYS A 47 -5.52 6.02 5.31
CA LYS A 47 -4.79 7.01 4.49
C LYS A 47 -3.29 6.80 4.66
N PRO A 48 -2.43 7.34 3.79
CA PRO A 48 -1.00 7.21 3.95
C PRO A 48 -0.53 7.72 5.32
N ALA A 49 0.24 6.91 6.02
CA ALA A 49 0.82 7.23 7.32
C ALA A 49 2.32 6.88 7.33
N SER A 50 3.09 7.70 8.01
CA SER A 50 4.51 7.46 8.22
C SER A 50 4.75 6.29 9.19
N ALA A 51 5.93 5.68 9.11
CA ALA A 51 6.30 4.64 10.07
C ALA A 51 6.33 5.16 11.52
N TYR A 52 6.58 6.43 11.74
CA TYR A 52 6.54 7.06 13.07
C TYR A 52 5.11 7.12 13.62
N GLU A 53 4.14 7.56 12.80
CA GLU A 53 2.73 7.59 13.19
C GLU A 53 2.21 6.18 13.49
N ILE A 54 2.57 5.20 12.66
CA ILE A 54 2.22 3.79 12.87
C ILE A 54 2.85 3.27 14.17
N ALA A 55 4.14 3.57 14.42
CA ALA A 55 4.82 3.18 15.65
C ALA A 55 4.16 3.77 16.90
N ASP A 56 3.72 5.01 16.85
CA ASP A 56 3.02 5.68 17.96
C ASP A 56 1.69 4.99 18.26
N ILE A 57 0.89 4.69 17.24
CA ILE A 57 -0.40 4.00 17.41
C ILE A 57 -0.19 2.61 18.00
N VAL A 58 0.75 1.83 17.47
CA VAL A 58 1.04 0.48 17.98
C VAL A 58 1.59 0.53 19.41
N SER A 59 2.43 1.53 19.70
CA SER A 59 2.96 1.74 21.06
C SER A 59 1.85 2.00 22.08
N GLN A 60 0.88 2.86 21.72
CA GLN A 60 -0.28 3.16 22.56
C GLN A 60 -1.13 1.91 22.81
N LYS A 61 -1.44 1.17 21.75
CA LYS A 61 -2.24 -0.08 21.86
C LYS A 61 -1.55 -1.14 22.70
N ARG A 62 -0.24 -1.22 22.65
CA ARG A 62 0.56 -2.21 23.42
C ARG A 62 0.89 -1.77 24.84
N GLY A 63 0.70 -0.50 25.17
CA GLY A 63 1.15 0.06 26.46
C GLY A 63 2.67 0.08 26.64
N ARG A 64 3.44 -0.09 25.57
CA ARG A 64 4.90 -0.02 25.58
C ARG A 64 5.43 0.51 24.25
N ARG A 65 6.58 1.18 24.31
CA ARG A 65 7.21 1.77 23.14
C ARG A 65 7.62 0.70 22.11
N VAL A 66 7.25 0.96 20.85
CA VAL A 66 7.73 0.23 19.69
C VAL A 66 8.65 1.15 18.88
N ALA A 67 9.87 0.67 18.60
CA ALA A 67 10.84 1.49 17.87
C ALA A 67 10.44 1.65 16.41
N PRO A 68 10.51 2.85 15.83
CA PRO A 68 10.21 3.08 14.41
C PRO A 68 11.00 2.19 13.45
N ASN A 69 12.27 1.89 13.77
CA ASN A 69 13.09 1.00 12.95
C ASN A 69 12.52 -0.42 12.84
N SER A 70 11.90 -0.91 13.92
CA SER A 70 11.22 -2.22 13.89
C SER A 70 9.98 -2.18 13.01
N VAL A 71 9.26 -1.06 13.05
CA VAL A 71 8.08 -0.83 12.20
C VAL A 71 8.49 -0.74 10.73
N TYR A 72 9.55 0.00 10.38
CA TYR A 72 10.08 0.08 9.03
C TYR A 72 10.40 -1.29 8.44
N ARG A 73 11.08 -2.15 9.19
CA ARG A 73 11.43 -3.52 8.73
C ARG A 73 10.19 -4.35 8.41
N ILE A 74 9.15 -4.21 9.21
CA ILE A 74 7.89 -4.94 8.99
C ILE A 74 7.12 -4.33 7.82
N LEU A 75 7.10 -3.00 7.69
CA LEU A 75 6.49 -2.33 6.54
C LEU A 75 7.20 -2.69 5.23
N ASP A 76 8.53 -2.74 5.22
CA ASP A 76 9.29 -3.17 4.04
C ASP A 76 8.95 -4.62 3.66
N LEU A 77 8.81 -5.52 4.63
CA LEU A 77 8.35 -6.88 4.40
C LEU A 77 6.93 -6.90 3.80
N PHE A 78 6.03 -6.07 4.32
CA PHE A 78 4.67 -5.96 3.80
C PHE A 78 4.62 -5.41 2.38
N VAL A 79 5.44 -4.41 2.07
CA VAL A 79 5.58 -3.88 0.71
C VAL A 79 6.10 -4.95 -0.25
N ALA A 80 7.13 -5.70 0.15
CA ALA A 80 7.70 -6.78 -0.65
C ALA A 80 6.69 -7.89 -0.96
N ASN A 81 5.72 -8.12 -0.06
CA ASN A 81 4.66 -9.12 -0.19
C ASN A 81 3.30 -8.54 -0.61
N ASN A 82 3.27 -7.32 -1.08
CA ASN A 82 2.08 -6.67 -1.63
C ASN A 82 0.91 -6.48 -0.63
N LEU A 83 1.19 -6.47 0.66
CA LEU A 83 0.20 -6.22 1.71
C LEU A 83 -0.04 -4.74 1.94
N VAL A 84 1.01 -3.96 1.76
CA VAL A 84 1.06 -2.52 1.98
C VAL A 84 1.69 -1.86 0.75
N ARG A 85 1.21 -0.69 0.39
CA ARG A 85 1.80 0.15 -0.66
C ARG A 85 2.53 1.32 -0.04
N ARG A 86 3.67 1.66 -0.60
CA ARG A 86 4.40 2.86 -0.23
C ARG A 86 3.99 4.00 -1.16
N VAL A 87 3.64 5.13 -0.56
CA VAL A 87 3.47 6.41 -1.26
C VAL A 87 4.81 7.12 -1.20
N GLU A 88 5.55 7.09 -2.32
CA GLU A 88 6.95 7.51 -2.36
C GLU A 88 7.09 9.01 -2.08
N SER A 89 6.24 9.85 -2.67
CA SER A 89 6.28 11.31 -2.50
C SER A 89 5.99 11.78 -1.08
N ALA A 90 5.33 10.96 -0.27
CA ALA A 90 4.99 11.27 1.12
C ALA A 90 5.83 10.48 2.14
N ASN A 91 6.67 9.54 1.68
CA ASN A 91 7.35 8.56 2.53
C ASN A 91 6.39 7.93 3.56
N ALA A 92 5.25 7.49 3.07
CA ALA A 92 4.15 6.98 3.87
C ALA A 92 3.65 5.63 3.32
N PHE A 93 2.86 4.96 4.13
CA PHE A 93 2.38 3.61 3.84
C PHE A 93 0.85 3.56 3.94
N VAL A 94 0.24 2.80 3.05
CA VAL A 94 -1.20 2.55 3.02
C VAL A 94 -1.46 1.07 2.79
N ALA A 95 -2.48 0.52 3.44
CA ALA A 95 -2.85 -0.88 3.26
C ALA A 95 -3.30 -1.12 1.81
N ASN A 96 -2.85 -2.24 1.24
CA ASN A 96 -3.34 -2.68 -0.06
C ASN A 96 -4.66 -3.42 0.12
N SER A 97 -5.74 -2.88 -0.41
CA SER A 97 -7.07 -3.50 -0.35
C SER A 97 -7.20 -4.78 -1.20
N HIS A 98 -6.20 -5.06 -2.03
CA HIS A 98 -6.15 -6.24 -2.90
C HIS A 98 -4.81 -6.99 -2.78
N PRO A 99 -4.50 -7.63 -1.64
CA PRO A 99 -3.18 -8.26 -1.43
C PRO A 99 -2.81 -9.34 -2.45
N GLY A 100 -3.81 -9.97 -3.06
CA GLY A 100 -3.62 -11.00 -4.10
C GLY A 100 -3.40 -10.46 -5.51
N CYS A 101 -3.54 -9.16 -5.74
CA CYS A 101 -3.40 -8.56 -7.07
C CYS A 101 -2.03 -7.91 -7.23
N LEU A 102 -1.28 -8.35 -8.24
CA LEU A 102 0.07 -7.86 -8.59
C LEU A 102 -0.01 -6.90 -9.77
N HIS A 103 -0.77 -5.84 -9.66
CA HIS A 103 -0.81 -4.80 -10.69
C HIS A 103 -0.16 -3.50 -10.22
N ASP A 104 0.27 -2.70 -11.18
CA ASP A 104 0.84 -1.39 -10.91
C ASP A 104 -0.23 -0.44 -10.36
N CYS A 105 0.12 0.34 -9.36
CA CYS A 105 -0.80 1.26 -8.71
C CYS A 105 -0.56 2.69 -9.17
N ILE A 106 -1.66 3.39 -9.43
CA ILE A 106 -1.68 4.83 -9.63
C ILE A 106 -2.31 5.45 -8.37
N PHE A 107 -1.60 6.37 -7.73
CA PHE A 107 -2.12 7.10 -6.58
C PHE A 107 -2.37 8.57 -6.91
N LEU A 108 -3.55 9.05 -6.55
CA LEU A 108 -3.89 10.46 -6.54
C LEU A 108 -3.78 10.98 -5.11
N ILE A 109 -2.85 11.91 -4.87
CA ILE A 109 -2.50 12.36 -3.52
C ILE A 109 -2.97 13.79 -3.32
N CYS A 110 -3.81 14.00 -2.32
CA CYS A 110 -4.26 15.34 -1.97
C CYS A 110 -3.23 16.05 -1.10
N ASP A 111 -2.71 17.18 -1.57
CA ASP A 111 -1.75 17.99 -0.84
C ASP A 111 -2.34 18.70 0.39
N GLN A 112 -3.68 18.82 0.45
CA GLN A 112 -4.35 19.51 1.53
C GLN A 112 -4.73 18.59 2.70
N CYS A 113 -5.36 17.43 2.43
CA CYS A 113 -5.80 16.51 3.50
C CYS A 113 -4.95 15.25 3.63
N GLY A 114 -4.00 15.03 2.72
CA GLY A 114 -3.12 13.86 2.71
C GLY A 114 -3.79 12.56 2.25
N ALA A 115 -5.07 12.60 1.84
CA ALA A 115 -5.75 11.43 1.31
C ALA A 115 -5.04 10.92 0.05
N ALA A 116 -4.97 9.61 -0.10
CA ALA A 116 -4.54 8.95 -1.31
C ALA A 116 -5.68 8.11 -1.89
N VAL A 117 -6.01 8.37 -3.14
CA VAL A 117 -6.99 7.60 -3.90
C VAL A 117 -6.25 6.66 -4.84
N HIS A 118 -6.54 5.38 -4.74
CA HIS A 118 -6.01 4.38 -5.65
C HIS A 118 -6.85 4.34 -6.93
N VAL A 119 -6.18 4.45 -8.06
CA VAL A 119 -6.79 4.28 -9.39
C VAL A 119 -6.22 3.00 -10.01
N ASP A 120 -7.12 2.10 -10.33
CA ASP A 120 -6.80 0.84 -10.98
C ASP A 120 -7.01 1.01 -12.50
N ASN A 121 -5.91 1.18 -13.23
CA ASN A 121 -5.94 1.37 -14.67
C ASN A 121 -4.69 0.79 -15.33
N ASP A 122 -4.73 -0.51 -15.61
CA ASP A 122 -3.63 -1.24 -16.22
C ASP A 122 -3.17 -0.63 -17.56
N ARG A 123 -4.09 -0.08 -18.34
CA ARG A 123 -3.76 0.55 -19.62
C ARG A 123 -2.81 1.73 -19.44
N LEU A 124 -3.06 2.59 -18.46
CA LEU A 124 -2.18 3.75 -18.20
C LEU A 124 -0.80 3.30 -17.69
N SER A 125 -0.74 2.29 -16.85
CA SER A 125 0.52 1.71 -16.40
C SER A 125 1.31 1.11 -17.56
N ASP A 126 0.65 0.39 -18.44
CA ASP A 126 1.26 -0.21 -19.63
C ASP A 126 1.77 0.87 -20.61
N GLU A 127 1.01 1.95 -20.80
CA GLU A 127 1.44 3.09 -21.64
C GLU A 127 2.70 3.76 -21.06
N VAL A 128 2.79 3.94 -19.73
CA VAL A 128 3.98 4.48 -19.07
C VAL A 128 5.17 3.54 -19.24
N ARG A 129 4.96 2.23 -19.07
CA ARG A 129 5.98 1.21 -19.26
C ARG A 129 6.51 1.22 -20.71
N ALA A 130 5.60 1.23 -21.68
CA ALA A 130 5.95 1.27 -23.10
C ALA A 130 6.72 2.54 -23.46
N ALA A 131 6.35 3.69 -22.90
CA ALA A 131 7.07 4.94 -23.12
C ALA A 131 8.51 4.89 -22.56
N ALA A 132 8.71 4.25 -21.41
CA ALA A 132 10.04 4.04 -20.85
C ALA A 132 10.87 3.10 -21.74
N GLU A 133 10.31 1.97 -22.14
CA GLU A 133 10.98 0.97 -22.98
C GLU A 133 11.38 1.53 -24.36
N ALA A 134 10.57 2.43 -24.92
CA ALA A 134 10.87 3.11 -26.18
C ALA A 134 12.18 3.95 -26.13
N THR A 135 12.63 4.32 -24.94
CA THR A 135 13.91 5.01 -24.72
C THR A 135 15.10 4.07 -24.48
N GLY A 136 14.86 2.76 -24.51
CA GLY A 136 15.85 1.74 -24.14
C GLY A 136 15.94 1.49 -22.62
N PHE A 137 15.01 2.05 -21.82
CA PHE A 137 14.95 1.87 -20.38
C PHE A 137 14.21 0.57 -20.02
N ALA A 138 14.82 -0.29 -19.21
CA ALA A 138 14.16 -1.49 -18.70
C ALA A 138 13.27 -1.14 -17.51
N ALA A 139 11.97 -1.01 -17.75
CA ALA A 139 10.99 -0.68 -16.72
C ALA A 139 10.67 -1.91 -15.87
N GLU A 140 11.12 -1.94 -14.62
CA GLU A 140 10.83 -3.04 -13.69
C GLU A 140 9.47 -2.84 -12.99
N ARG A 141 9.24 -1.65 -12.45
CA ARG A 141 8.00 -1.32 -11.73
C ARG A 141 7.63 0.15 -11.92
N PRO A 142 6.53 0.48 -12.59
CA PRO A 142 6.01 1.83 -12.62
C PRO A 142 5.58 2.29 -11.22
N VAL A 143 5.97 3.51 -10.86
CA VAL A 143 5.47 4.23 -9.68
C VAL A 143 4.82 5.51 -10.19
N ILE A 144 3.50 5.57 -10.13
CA ILE A 144 2.73 6.67 -10.71
C ILE A 144 1.97 7.36 -9.57
N GLU A 145 2.35 8.60 -9.31
CA GLU A 145 1.72 9.45 -8.30
C GLU A 145 1.34 10.80 -8.92
N VAL A 146 0.09 11.20 -8.74
CA VAL A 146 -0.41 12.50 -9.17
C VAL A 146 -0.78 13.32 -7.96
N ARG A 147 -0.19 14.48 -7.80
CA ARG A 147 -0.44 15.39 -6.66
C ARG A 147 -1.41 16.49 -7.06
N GLY A 148 -2.29 16.87 -6.14
CA GLY A 148 -3.29 17.90 -6.38
C GLY A 148 -4.23 18.06 -5.21
N LYS A 149 -5.48 18.38 -5.48
CA LYS A 149 -6.55 18.51 -4.48
C LYS A 149 -7.67 17.53 -4.78
N CYS A 150 -8.14 16.83 -3.76
CA CYS A 150 -9.32 15.95 -3.91
C CYS A 150 -10.60 16.78 -4.05
N ALA A 151 -11.69 16.13 -4.44
CA ALA A 151 -12.97 16.79 -4.65
C ALA A 151 -13.50 17.53 -3.42
N GLU A 152 -13.18 17.05 -2.22
CA GLU A 152 -13.60 17.68 -0.94
C GLU A 152 -12.74 18.89 -0.56
N CYS A 153 -11.56 19.05 -1.18
CA CYS A 153 -10.60 20.12 -0.88
C CYS A 153 -10.49 21.18 -1.98
N GLN A 154 -11.27 21.03 -3.06
CA GLN A 154 -11.33 22.03 -4.15
C GLN A 154 -12.07 23.30 -3.77
#